data_78cbe66011d44325e9431f3ad0dfa845
#
_entry.id   78cbe66011d44325e9431f3ad0dfa845
#
_cell.length_a   1.000
_cell.length_b   1.000
_cell.length_c   1.000
_cell.angle_alpha   90.00
_cell.angle_beta   90.00
_cell.angle_gamma   90.00
#
_symmetry.space_group_name_H-M   'P 1'
#
loop_
_entity.id
_entity.type
_entity.pdbx_description
1 polymer ?
#
loop_
_entity_poly.entity_id
_entity_poly.type
_entity_poly.pdbx_seq_one_letter_code
_entity_poly.pdbx_strand_id
1 'polypeptide(L)'
;RFEQVIDCYIYGRGSTLEANPREAKIGTVTDAIQETIRLTPELLPFKTKGVLLAVSIYEPLERNRYRIAPVNQRIEGILDGGHNTLAIGMYILEKALEANEQKLSRKVKNWEEFKEEWKKNHDIIEEYLGQEKRNSGSPIDFLVPVELQVPADMNDTSGVQNFRDHLFDICESRNNNVELQLSAKVHQNGYLNELELMMREHNEKIADRIEWKTNDGGAVKVQNLIALSWIPLQLVDPVREAKDPEKIFNPSEFNETNMYSGKGNCLKQFERLMSSPDVSEKTAGDYTKDIINEEVKSAFNITTMLPELYDYIYTHFATLYNGNDGSFGRIAAVKKLNNTKNKDKKTPFSGDPIKSDINISPDGFIIPLFYGL
;
A
#
# COMPACT_ATOMS: atom_id res chain seq x y z
N ARG A 1 -18.05 21.33 -3.91
CA ARG A 1 -18.82 20.10 -4.14
C ARG A 1 -17.89 18.90 -4.12
N PHE A 2 -18.43 17.70 -3.86
CA PHE A 2 -17.60 16.51 -3.66
C PHE A 2 -16.91 16.05 -4.96
N GLU A 3 -17.55 16.22 -6.11
CA GLU A 3 -16.92 15.97 -7.41
C GLU A 3 -15.65 16.80 -7.62
N GLN A 4 -15.60 18.03 -7.13
CA GLN A 4 -14.41 18.88 -7.22
C GLN A 4 -13.27 18.35 -6.32
N VAL A 5 -13.60 17.67 -5.22
CA VAL A 5 -12.62 16.97 -4.41
C VAL A 5 -12.03 15.81 -5.23
N ILE A 6 -12.87 15.02 -5.90
CA ILE A 6 -12.42 13.91 -6.75
C ILE A 6 -11.51 14.42 -7.87
N ASP A 7 -11.92 15.48 -8.58
CA ASP A 7 -11.13 16.08 -9.67
C ASP A 7 -9.77 16.59 -9.19
N CYS A 8 -9.72 17.23 -8.02
CA CYS A 8 -8.46 17.69 -7.43
C CYS A 8 -7.48 16.53 -7.25
N TYR A 9 -7.96 15.34 -6.86
CA TYR A 9 -7.14 14.14 -6.69
C TYR A 9 -6.83 13.38 -7.97
N ILE A 10 -7.65 13.53 -9.02
CA ILE A 10 -7.46 12.85 -10.30
C ILE A 10 -6.53 13.64 -11.23
N TYR A 11 -6.67 14.97 -11.26
CA TYR A 11 -5.94 15.85 -12.19
C TYR A 11 -4.78 16.64 -11.55
N GLY A 12 -4.68 16.65 -10.21
CA GLY A 12 -3.55 17.25 -9.52
C GLY A 12 -2.21 16.58 -9.90
N ARG A 13 -1.12 17.35 -9.92
CA ARG A 13 0.22 16.77 -10.09
C ARG A 13 0.53 15.87 -8.89
N GLY A 14 0.66 14.55 -9.09
CA GLY A 14 0.83 13.56 -8.02
C GLY A 14 -0.48 12.95 -7.53
N SER A 15 -1.43 12.74 -8.40
CA SER A 15 -2.82 12.28 -8.18
C SER A 15 -2.94 10.86 -7.61
N THR A 16 -2.46 10.64 -6.40
CA THR A 16 -2.61 9.37 -5.71
C THR A 16 -3.28 9.59 -4.35
N LEU A 17 -3.94 8.56 -3.82
CA LEU A 17 -4.30 8.52 -2.41
C LEU A 17 -3.05 8.24 -1.56
N GLU A 18 -1.89 8.84 -1.90
CA GLU A 18 -0.60 8.53 -1.28
C GLU A 18 -0.59 8.82 0.22
N ALA A 19 -1.28 9.89 0.63
CA ALA A 19 -1.47 10.19 2.03
C ALA A 19 -2.32 9.14 2.78
N ASN A 20 -3.10 8.32 2.05
CA ASN A 20 -3.89 7.24 2.65
C ASN A 20 -3.06 5.95 2.66
N PRO A 21 -2.83 5.31 3.82
CA PRO A 21 -2.04 4.09 3.94
C PRO A 21 -2.66 2.86 3.26
N ARG A 22 -3.89 2.99 2.76
CA ARG A 22 -4.63 1.92 2.10
C ARG A 22 -5.12 2.35 0.73
N GLU A 23 -4.86 1.51 -0.26
CA GLU A 23 -5.52 1.67 -1.55
C GLU A 23 -7.01 1.33 -1.44
N ALA A 24 -7.86 2.19 -2.01
CA ALA A 24 -9.28 1.94 -2.09
C ALA A 24 -9.59 0.92 -3.20
N LYS A 25 -10.35 -0.12 -2.85
CA LYS A 25 -10.78 -1.19 -3.78
C LYS A 25 -12.29 -1.30 -3.82
N ILE A 26 -12.81 -1.69 -4.98
CA ILE A 26 -14.22 -2.07 -5.13
C ILE A 26 -14.46 -3.42 -4.41
N GLY A 27 -15.49 -3.45 -3.58
CA GLY A 27 -15.89 -4.63 -2.81
C GLY A 27 -17.07 -4.34 -1.90
N THR A 28 -17.31 -5.19 -0.93
CA THR A 28 -18.51 -5.14 -0.05
C THR A 28 -18.72 -3.78 0.62
N VAL A 29 -17.64 -3.07 0.98
CA VAL A 29 -17.73 -1.73 1.61
C VAL A 29 -18.21 -0.70 0.60
N THR A 30 -17.62 -0.64 -0.60
CA THR A 30 -18.03 0.29 -1.66
C THR A 30 -19.45 -0.02 -2.16
N ASP A 31 -19.80 -1.30 -2.27
CA ASP A 31 -21.13 -1.75 -2.67
C ASP A 31 -22.19 -1.30 -1.64
N ALA A 32 -21.94 -1.44 -0.35
CA ALA A 32 -22.83 -0.99 0.71
C ALA A 32 -23.02 0.54 0.73
N ILE A 33 -21.95 1.30 0.44
CA ILE A 33 -22.03 2.77 0.31
C ILE A 33 -22.90 3.15 -0.89
N GLN A 34 -22.66 2.54 -2.06
CA GLN A 34 -23.45 2.79 -3.26
C GLN A 34 -24.92 2.38 -3.10
N GLU A 35 -25.17 1.26 -2.41
CA GLU A 35 -26.55 0.86 -2.05
C GLU A 35 -27.23 1.89 -1.16
N THR A 36 -26.51 2.43 -0.17
CA THR A 36 -27.03 3.52 0.68
C THR A 36 -27.36 4.75 -0.14
N ILE A 37 -26.50 5.18 -1.08
CA ILE A 37 -26.75 6.32 -1.96
C ILE A 37 -28.00 6.08 -2.83
N ARG A 38 -28.21 4.86 -3.33
CA ARG A 38 -29.35 4.52 -4.17
C ARG A 38 -30.69 4.45 -3.41
N LEU A 39 -30.68 3.88 -2.21
CA LEU A 39 -31.91 3.53 -1.49
C LEU A 39 -32.28 4.53 -0.39
N THR A 40 -31.30 5.11 0.28
CA THR A 40 -31.49 5.98 1.46
C THR A 40 -30.40 7.05 1.52
N PRO A 41 -30.29 7.93 0.50
CA PRO A 41 -29.21 8.92 0.38
C PRO A 41 -29.14 9.87 1.59
N GLU A 42 -30.26 10.16 2.23
CA GLU A 42 -30.35 10.99 3.44
C GLU A 42 -29.66 10.35 4.66
N LEU A 43 -29.46 9.03 4.65
CA LEU A 43 -28.77 8.31 5.72
C LEU A 43 -27.25 8.21 5.50
N LEU A 44 -26.73 8.59 4.32
CA LEU A 44 -25.32 8.49 4.03
C LEU A 44 -24.43 9.21 5.07
N PRO A 45 -24.74 10.45 5.52
CA PRO A 45 -23.95 11.14 6.53
C PRO A 45 -23.88 10.42 7.90
N PHE A 46 -24.83 9.55 8.18
CA PHE A 46 -24.91 8.81 9.45
C PHE A 46 -24.31 7.41 9.36
N LYS A 47 -24.29 6.82 8.16
CA LYS A 47 -23.80 5.47 7.92
C LYS A 47 -22.30 5.43 7.59
N THR A 48 -21.70 6.57 7.19
CA THR A 48 -20.28 6.65 6.88
C THR A 48 -19.57 7.67 7.77
N LYS A 49 -18.26 7.48 7.99
CA LYS A 49 -17.43 8.50 8.63
C LYS A 49 -17.12 9.69 7.71
N GLY A 50 -17.52 9.60 6.45
CA GLY A 50 -17.20 10.62 5.45
C GLY A 50 -15.75 10.56 4.97
N VAL A 51 -15.17 11.74 4.73
CA VAL A 51 -13.81 11.89 4.22
C VAL A 51 -13.05 12.86 5.10
N LEU A 52 -11.84 12.46 5.50
CA LEU A 52 -10.89 13.31 6.21
C LEU A 52 -9.87 13.84 5.19
N LEU A 53 -9.82 15.15 5.04
CA LEU A 53 -8.90 15.88 4.19
C LEU A 53 -7.90 16.67 5.02
N ALA A 54 -6.64 16.68 4.62
CA ALA A 54 -5.62 17.56 5.18
C ALA A 54 -4.98 18.40 4.07
N VAL A 55 -4.90 19.70 4.26
CA VAL A 55 -4.27 20.61 3.30
C VAL A 55 -3.58 21.76 4.03
N SER A 56 -2.42 22.18 3.52
CA SER A 56 -1.68 23.33 4.07
C SER A 56 -2.22 24.67 3.62
N ILE A 57 -2.90 24.72 2.47
CA ILE A 57 -3.46 25.96 1.94
C ILE A 57 -4.97 25.84 1.82
N TYR A 58 -5.67 26.76 2.47
CA TYR A 58 -7.11 26.89 2.33
C TYR A 58 -7.51 28.37 2.32
N GLU A 59 -8.58 28.69 1.62
CA GLU A 59 -9.14 30.03 1.53
C GLU A 59 -10.64 29.95 1.75
N PRO A 60 -11.18 30.54 2.82
CA PRO A 60 -12.63 30.62 2.98
C PRO A 60 -13.21 31.58 1.92
N LEU A 61 -14.27 31.14 1.25
CA LEU A 61 -15.00 31.89 0.24
C LEU A 61 -16.41 32.20 0.75
N GLU A 62 -17.11 33.08 0.04
CA GLU A 62 -18.52 33.36 0.34
C GLU A 62 -19.40 32.10 0.31
N ARG A 63 -20.48 32.10 1.09
CA ARG A 63 -21.50 31.03 1.16
C ARG A 63 -20.94 29.69 1.66
N ASN A 64 -20.08 29.71 2.68
CA ASN A 64 -19.49 28.53 3.31
C ASN A 64 -18.72 27.63 2.30
N ARG A 65 -18.11 28.23 1.29
CA ARG A 65 -17.23 27.52 0.36
C ARG A 65 -15.79 27.69 0.79
N TYR A 66 -14.98 26.73 0.46
CA TYR A 66 -13.54 26.75 0.71
C TYR A 66 -12.80 26.41 -0.58
N ARG A 67 -11.77 27.16 -0.86
CA ARG A 67 -10.75 26.74 -1.85
C ARG A 67 -9.65 26.05 -1.08
N ILE A 68 -9.32 24.85 -1.48
CA ILE A 68 -8.27 24.04 -0.87
C ILE A 68 -7.20 23.70 -1.91
N ALA A 69 -5.93 23.67 -1.49
CA ALA A 69 -4.82 23.30 -2.36
C ALA A 69 -3.80 22.48 -1.56
N PRO A 70 -3.68 21.16 -1.82
CA PRO A 70 -2.59 20.38 -1.28
C PRO A 70 -1.26 20.84 -1.91
N VAL A 71 -0.27 21.12 -1.10
CA VAL A 71 1.08 21.56 -1.53
C VAL A 71 1.96 20.34 -1.75
N ASN A 72 1.96 19.41 -0.80
CA ASN A 72 2.66 18.14 -0.91
C ASN A 72 1.66 16.99 -0.90
N GLN A 73 1.33 16.47 -2.07
CA GLN A 73 0.28 15.45 -2.23
C GLN A 73 0.66 14.07 -1.68
N ARG A 74 1.94 13.83 -1.35
CA ARG A 74 2.36 12.60 -0.66
C ARG A 74 1.88 12.56 0.78
N ILE A 75 1.71 13.72 1.41
CA ILE A 75 1.39 13.84 2.82
C ILE A 75 0.07 14.59 3.07
N GLU A 76 -0.36 15.40 2.12
CA GLU A 76 -1.61 16.16 2.14
C GLU A 76 -2.62 15.49 1.21
N GLY A 77 -3.89 15.49 1.60
CA GLY A 77 -4.93 14.92 0.79
C GLY A 77 -5.96 14.15 1.59
N ILE A 78 -6.46 13.05 1.05
CA ILE A 78 -7.40 12.16 1.73
C ILE A 78 -6.63 11.27 2.71
N LEU A 79 -6.70 11.58 4.00
CA LEU A 79 -6.09 10.79 5.07
C LEU A 79 -6.95 9.59 5.46
N ASP A 80 -8.29 9.74 5.42
CA ASP A 80 -9.26 8.66 5.64
C ASP A 80 -10.47 8.85 4.74
N GLY A 81 -11.20 7.76 4.44
CA GLY A 81 -12.39 7.79 3.58
C GLY A 81 -12.10 7.49 2.09
N GLY A 82 -10.97 6.89 1.75
CA GLY A 82 -10.65 6.50 0.37
C GLY A 82 -11.70 5.59 -0.26
N HIS A 83 -12.24 4.61 0.47
CA HIS A 83 -13.34 3.76 -0.01
C HIS A 83 -14.64 4.54 -0.21
N ASN A 84 -14.94 5.53 0.65
CA ASN A 84 -16.09 6.43 0.46
C ASN A 84 -15.92 7.24 -0.82
N THR A 85 -14.73 7.81 -1.04
CA THR A 85 -14.42 8.59 -2.24
C THR A 85 -14.55 7.75 -3.51
N LEU A 86 -13.99 6.54 -3.51
CA LEU A 86 -14.10 5.61 -4.64
C LEU A 86 -15.55 5.21 -4.92
N ALA A 87 -16.32 4.86 -3.87
CA ALA A 87 -17.72 4.45 -4.03
C ALA A 87 -18.59 5.58 -4.60
N ILE A 88 -18.41 6.81 -4.09
CA ILE A 88 -19.14 8.00 -4.55
C ILE A 88 -18.73 8.35 -5.98
N GLY A 89 -17.43 8.33 -6.27
CA GLY A 89 -16.92 8.60 -7.62
C GLY A 89 -17.44 7.61 -8.64
N MET A 90 -17.42 6.32 -8.31
CA MET A 90 -17.99 5.26 -9.17
C MET A 90 -19.48 5.47 -9.39
N TYR A 91 -20.24 5.82 -8.35
CA TYR A 91 -21.66 6.09 -8.48
C TYR A 91 -21.94 7.26 -9.45
N ILE A 92 -21.19 8.37 -9.32
CA ILE A 92 -21.31 9.52 -10.23
C ILE A 92 -20.95 9.13 -11.66
N LEU A 93 -19.84 8.42 -11.86
CA LEU A 93 -19.41 7.94 -13.17
C LEU A 93 -20.45 7.03 -13.83
N GLU A 94 -20.98 6.07 -13.09
CA GLU A 94 -22.01 5.16 -13.59
C GLU A 94 -23.28 5.93 -13.99
N LYS A 95 -23.72 6.89 -13.18
CA LYS A 95 -24.91 7.73 -13.50
C LYS A 95 -24.68 8.63 -14.70
N ALA A 96 -23.51 9.21 -14.84
CA ALA A 96 -23.16 10.00 -16.02
C ALA A 96 -23.16 9.16 -17.31
N LEU A 97 -22.63 7.95 -17.25
CA LEU A 97 -22.63 7.02 -18.38
C LEU A 97 -24.06 6.53 -18.72
N GLU A 98 -24.85 6.17 -17.69
CA GLU A 98 -26.26 5.76 -17.88
C GLU A 98 -27.07 6.87 -18.57
N ALA A 99 -26.91 8.13 -18.16
CA ALA A 99 -27.60 9.26 -18.77
C ALA A 99 -27.24 9.49 -20.24
N ASN A 100 -26.07 9.04 -20.65
CA ASN A 100 -25.58 9.09 -22.04
C ASN A 100 -25.70 7.75 -22.79
N GLU A 101 -26.52 6.80 -22.28
CA GLU A 101 -26.72 5.47 -22.87
C GLU A 101 -25.41 4.68 -23.06
N GLN A 102 -24.42 4.95 -22.24
CA GLN A 102 -23.10 4.31 -22.26
C GLN A 102 -22.91 3.39 -21.05
N LYS A 103 -21.88 2.56 -21.12
CA LYS A 103 -21.46 1.67 -20.03
C LYS A 103 -19.94 1.72 -19.87
N LEU A 104 -19.47 1.36 -18.68
CA LEU A 104 -18.04 1.17 -18.44
C LEU A 104 -17.43 0.20 -19.46
N SER A 105 -16.29 0.56 -20.02
CA SER A 105 -15.57 -0.27 -20.99
C SER A 105 -14.99 -1.54 -20.35
N ARG A 106 -14.72 -1.49 -19.06
CA ARG A 106 -14.19 -2.61 -18.26
C ARG A 106 -14.68 -2.53 -16.82
N LYS A 107 -14.56 -3.62 -16.08
CA LYS A 107 -14.83 -3.64 -14.63
C LYS A 107 -13.69 -2.94 -13.90
N VAL A 108 -14.01 -1.87 -13.15
CA VAL A 108 -13.09 -1.17 -12.27
C VAL A 108 -12.91 -1.97 -10.99
N LYS A 109 -11.68 -2.12 -10.51
CA LYS A 109 -11.35 -2.90 -9.31
C LYS A 109 -10.77 -2.06 -8.18
N ASN A 110 -10.04 -0.99 -8.51
CA ASN A 110 -9.30 -0.17 -7.56
C ASN A 110 -9.29 1.31 -7.97
N TRP A 111 -8.61 2.13 -7.15
CA TRP A 111 -8.50 3.57 -7.35
C TRP A 111 -7.81 3.95 -8.67
N GLU A 112 -6.75 3.25 -9.07
CA GLU A 112 -6.00 3.56 -10.28
C GLU A 112 -6.84 3.33 -11.54
N GLU A 113 -7.51 2.17 -11.63
CA GLU A 113 -8.43 1.88 -12.73
C GLU A 113 -9.62 2.86 -12.77
N PHE A 114 -10.10 3.29 -11.60
CA PHE A 114 -11.13 4.33 -11.49
C PHE A 114 -10.64 5.67 -12.05
N LYS A 115 -9.42 6.11 -11.72
CA LYS A 115 -8.85 7.34 -12.27
C LYS A 115 -8.80 7.35 -13.79
N GLU A 116 -8.42 6.22 -14.38
CA GLU A 116 -8.36 6.09 -15.83
C GLU A 116 -9.75 6.23 -16.46
N GLU A 117 -10.76 5.53 -15.93
CA GLU A 117 -12.13 5.62 -16.43
C GLU A 117 -12.75 6.99 -16.20
N TRP A 118 -12.47 7.64 -15.07
CA TRP A 118 -12.91 9.00 -14.79
C TRP A 118 -12.32 10.00 -15.77
N LYS A 119 -11.01 9.96 -16.01
CA LYS A 119 -10.32 10.82 -16.99
C LYS A 119 -10.87 10.63 -18.41
N LYS A 120 -11.08 9.39 -18.80
CA LYS A 120 -11.61 9.04 -20.12
C LYS A 120 -13.01 9.60 -20.36
N ASN A 121 -13.83 9.66 -19.33
CA ASN A 121 -15.24 10.06 -19.41
C ASN A 121 -15.50 11.45 -18.80
N HIS A 122 -14.45 12.25 -18.61
CA HIS A 122 -14.54 13.53 -17.90
C HIS A 122 -15.59 14.48 -18.49
N ASP A 123 -15.64 14.64 -19.81
CA ASP A 123 -16.58 15.54 -20.47
C ASP A 123 -18.05 15.11 -20.23
N ILE A 124 -18.32 13.81 -20.27
CA ILE A 124 -19.63 13.23 -19.98
C ILE A 124 -20.03 13.48 -18.52
N ILE A 125 -19.07 13.33 -17.60
CA ILE A 125 -19.29 13.57 -16.18
C ILE A 125 -19.60 15.05 -15.94
N GLU A 126 -18.83 15.98 -16.51
CA GLU A 126 -19.04 17.42 -16.37
C GLU A 126 -20.39 17.87 -16.94
N GLU A 127 -20.78 17.34 -18.09
CA GLU A 127 -22.08 17.62 -18.71
C GLU A 127 -23.22 17.14 -17.79
N TYR A 128 -23.16 15.89 -17.34
CA TYR A 128 -24.13 15.30 -16.41
C TYR A 128 -24.27 16.11 -15.13
N LEU A 129 -23.15 16.42 -14.49
CA LEU A 129 -23.12 17.24 -13.29
C LEU A 129 -23.68 18.65 -13.52
N GLY A 130 -23.44 19.22 -14.70
CA GLY A 130 -23.98 20.50 -15.12
C GLY A 130 -25.50 20.51 -15.27
N GLN A 131 -26.07 19.42 -15.78
CA GLN A 131 -27.50 19.22 -15.94
C GLN A 131 -28.16 18.98 -14.59
N GLU A 132 -27.64 18.08 -13.77
CA GLU A 132 -28.17 17.70 -12.47
C GLU A 132 -28.12 18.84 -11.42
N LYS A 133 -27.21 19.80 -11.58
CA LYS A 133 -27.16 21.03 -10.75
C LYS A 133 -28.46 21.83 -10.71
N ARG A 134 -29.33 21.65 -11.70
CA ARG A 134 -30.57 22.40 -11.87
C ARG A 134 -31.81 21.60 -11.47
N ASN A 135 -31.65 20.31 -11.18
CA ASN A 135 -32.74 19.39 -10.87
C ASN A 135 -32.89 19.19 -9.37
N SER A 136 -34.05 19.53 -8.82
CA SER A 136 -34.42 19.11 -7.46
C SER A 136 -34.75 17.62 -7.47
N GLY A 137 -34.17 16.86 -6.53
CA GLY A 137 -34.33 15.41 -6.45
C GLY A 137 -33.38 14.64 -7.40
N SER A 138 -32.28 15.26 -7.78
CA SER A 138 -31.19 14.62 -8.54
C SER A 138 -30.65 13.38 -7.80
N PRO A 139 -30.33 12.30 -8.53
CA PRO A 139 -29.68 11.12 -7.94
C PRO A 139 -28.37 11.41 -7.21
N ILE A 140 -27.74 12.57 -7.48
CA ILE A 140 -26.50 13.02 -6.83
C ILE A 140 -26.74 14.09 -5.75
N ASP A 141 -28.00 14.33 -5.35
CA ASP A 141 -28.36 15.27 -4.28
C ASP A 141 -28.30 14.55 -2.93
N PHE A 142 -27.09 14.27 -2.44
CA PHE A 142 -26.82 13.71 -1.13
C PHE A 142 -25.66 14.42 -0.44
N LEU A 143 -25.61 14.34 0.88
CA LEU A 143 -24.58 14.96 1.68
C LEU A 143 -23.46 13.97 2.00
N VAL A 144 -22.22 14.44 1.88
CA VAL A 144 -21.02 13.70 2.29
C VAL A 144 -20.36 14.46 3.45
N PRO A 145 -20.19 13.84 4.63
CA PRO A 145 -19.43 14.45 5.71
C PRO A 145 -17.98 14.63 5.28
N VAL A 146 -17.45 15.84 5.43
CA VAL A 146 -16.04 16.15 5.16
C VAL A 146 -15.46 16.86 6.39
N GLU A 147 -14.42 16.27 6.95
CA GLU A 147 -13.58 16.91 7.97
C GLU A 147 -12.35 17.48 7.28
N LEU A 148 -12.09 18.78 7.49
CA LEU A 148 -10.95 19.47 6.89
C LEU A 148 -9.94 19.81 7.99
N GLN A 149 -8.75 19.22 7.91
CA GLN A 149 -7.60 19.53 8.76
C GLN A 149 -6.72 20.58 8.06
N VAL A 150 -6.40 21.64 8.77
CA VAL A 150 -5.62 22.78 8.24
C VAL A 150 -4.69 23.32 9.31
N PRO A 151 -3.54 23.94 8.95
CA PRO A 151 -2.73 24.65 9.93
C PRO A 151 -3.50 25.82 10.55
N ALA A 152 -3.19 26.14 11.81
CA ALA A 152 -3.86 27.24 12.54
C ALA A 152 -3.59 28.60 11.89
N ASP A 153 -2.40 28.82 11.35
CA ASP A 153 -2.01 30.00 10.58
C ASP A 153 -1.15 29.57 9.37
N MET A 154 -1.66 29.84 8.18
CA MET A 154 -0.96 29.51 6.92
C MET A 154 0.25 30.42 6.64
N ASN A 155 0.36 31.58 7.30
CA ASN A 155 1.47 32.48 7.15
C ASN A 155 2.63 32.16 8.12
N ASP A 156 2.37 31.34 9.12
CA ASP A 156 3.42 30.81 10.01
C ASP A 156 4.08 29.57 9.39
N THR A 157 5.25 29.77 8.78
CA THR A 157 6.01 28.68 8.15
C THR A 157 6.33 27.56 9.13
N SER A 158 6.65 27.88 10.40
CA SER A 158 6.93 26.89 11.43
C SER A 158 5.69 26.10 11.80
N GLY A 159 4.54 26.78 11.94
CA GLY A 159 3.26 26.17 12.24
C GLY A 159 2.78 25.26 11.08
N VAL A 160 2.96 25.67 9.84
CA VAL A 160 2.67 24.85 8.66
C VAL A 160 3.57 23.61 8.61
N GLN A 161 4.86 23.75 8.89
CA GLN A 161 5.78 22.62 8.93
C GLN A 161 5.42 21.65 10.06
N ASN A 162 5.14 22.16 11.25
CA ASN A 162 4.71 21.37 12.40
C ASN A 162 3.38 20.62 12.12
N PHE A 163 2.42 21.29 11.46
CA PHE A 163 1.19 20.64 10.99
C PHE A 163 1.49 19.45 10.07
N ARG A 164 2.34 19.65 9.06
CA ARG A 164 2.75 18.59 8.12
C ARG A 164 3.45 17.44 8.84
N ASP A 165 4.33 17.73 9.78
CA ASP A 165 5.07 16.71 10.54
C ASP A 165 4.16 15.80 11.37
N HIS A 166 2.96 16.29 11.76
CA HIS A 166 1.98 15.52 12.54
C HIS A 166 0.88 14.86 11.72
N LEU A 167 0.79 15.13 10.40
CA LEU A 167 -0.29 14.54 9.58
C LEU A 167 -0.24 13.01 9.58
N PHE A 168 0.96 12.44 9.66
CA PHE A 168 1.12 10.99 9.76
C PHE A 168 0.51 10.45 11.06
N ASP A 169 0.83 11.05 12.20
CA ASP A 169 0.31 10.64 13.51
C ASP A 169 -1.21 10.81 13.57
N ILE A 170 -1.73 11.86 12.94
CA ILE A 170 -3.18 12.09 12.78
C ILE A 170 -3.81 10.97 11.95
N CYS A 171 -3.22 10.65 10.81
CA CYS A 171 -3.69 9.58 9.94
C CYS A 171 -3.67 8.23 10.66
N GLU A 172 -2.57 7.90 11.35
CA GLU A 172 -2.44 6.66 12.14
C GLU A 172 -3.50 6.59 13.23
N SER A 173 -3.69 7.65 14.02
CA SER A 173 -4.65 7.66 15.12
C SER A 173 -6.11 7.61 14.65
N ARG A 174 -6.45 8.21 13.53
CA ARG A 174 -7.80 8.19 12.94
C ARG A 174 -8.16 6.85 12.31
N ASN A 175 -7.17 6.12 11.81
CA ASN A 175 -7.33 4.79 11.23
C ASN A 175 -7.21 3.65 12.28
N ASN A 176 -6.96 3.95 13.54
CA ASN A 176 -6.73 2.99 14.64
C ASN A 176 -7.90 2.04 14.95
N ASN A 177 -9.08 2.22 14.37
CA ASN A 177 -10.16 1.25 14.44
C ASN A 177 -9.96 0.02 13.53
N VAL A 178 -8.91 0.07 12.70
CA VAL A 178 -8.38 -1.08 11.96
C VAL A 178 -6.88 -0.90 12.01
N GLU A 179 -6.16 -1.71 12.77
CA GLU A 179 -4.70 -1.71 12.82
C GLU A 179 -4.15 -1.40 11.44
N LEU A 180 -3.50 -0.23 11.30
CA LEU A 180 -2.67 0.02 10.15
C LEU A 180 -1.71 -1.16 10.08
N GLN A 181 -1.85 -1.98 9.05
CA GLN A 181 -0.94 -3.10 8.91
C GLN A 181 0.46 -2.51 8.94
N LEU A 182 1.33 -3.09 9.73
CA LEU A 182 2.71 -2.62 9.90
C LEU A 182 3.42 -2.42 8.54
N SER A 183 3.04 -3.19 7.52
CA SER A 183 3.49 -3.02 6.14
C SER A 183 3.12 -1.66 5.53
N ALA A 184 1.92 -1.15 5.83
CA ALA A 184 1.51 0.17 5.37
C ALA A 184 2.33 1.29 6.03
N LYS A 185 2.62 1.14 7.31
CA LYS A 185 3.48 2.08 8.07
C LYS A 185 4.92 2.10 7.55
N VAL A 186 5.49 0.93 7.30
CA VAL A 186 6.84 0.78 6.75
C VAL A 186 6.95 1.43 5.36
N HIS A 187 5.93 1.25 4.51
CA HIS A 187 5.87 1.89 3.20
C HIS A 187 5.73 3.42 3.32
N GLN A 188 4.80 3.93 4.12
CA GLN A 188 4.59 5.37 4.29
C GLN A 188 5.82 6.11 4.81
N ASN A 189 6.58 5.48 5.72
CA ASN A 189 7.84 6.05 6.21
C ASN A 189 8.96 6.04 5.15
N GLY A 190 8.71 5.49 3.95
CA GLY A 190 9.71 5.43 2.88
C GLY A 190 10.79 4.37 3.08
N TYR A 191 10.70 3.52 4.11
CA TYR A 191 11.72 2.51 4.42
C TYR A 191 11.91 1.44 3.34
N LEU A 192 10.96 1.32 2.41
CA LEU A 192 11.02 0.40 1.28
C LEU A 192 11.46 1.05 -0.02
N ASN A 193 11.52 2.40 -0.09
CA ASN A 193 11.76 3.11 -1.35
C ASN A 193 13.06 2.71 -2.02
N GLU A 194 14.15 2.65 -1.25
CA GLU A 194 15.47 2.25 -1.74
C GLU A 194 15.47 0.78 -2.21
N LEU A 195 14.89 -0.12 -1.39
CA LEU A 195 14.79 -1.53 -1.75
C LEU A 195 13.90 -1.75 -2.98
N GLU A 196 12.81 -1.01 -3.11
CA GLU A 196 11.93 -1.07 -4.30
C GLU A 196 12.67 -0.60 -5.54
N LEU A 197 13.39 0.52 -5.46
CA LEU A 197 14.19 1.05 -6.56
C LEU A 197 15.23 0.02 -7.03
N MET A 198 16.05 -0.48 -6.11
CA MET A 198 17.07 -1.50 -6.40
C MET A 198 16.45 -2.79 -6.99
N MET A 199 15.29 -3.21 -6.46
CA MET A 199 14.60 -4.39 -6.98
C MET A 199 14.09 -4.18 -8.41
N ARG A 200 13.56 -2.99 -8.73
CA ARG A 200 13.12 -2.63 -10.09
C ARG A 200 14.28 -2.59 -11.06
N GLU A 201 15.41 -2.06 -10.65
CA GLU A 201 16.64 -2.04 -11.45
C GLU A 201 17.19 -3.44 -11.71
N HIS A 202 17.12 -4.33 -10.71
CA HIS A 202 17.60 -5.71 -10.82
C HIS A 202 16.64 -6.60 -11.61
N ASN A 203 15.33 -6.60 -11.26
CA ASN A 203 14.31 -7.42 -11.91
C ASN A 203 12.90 -6.79 -11.77
N GLU A 204 12.53 -5.99 -12.77
CA GLU A 204 11.24 -5.30 -12.83
C GLU A 204 10.04 -6.28 -12.77
N LYS A 205 10.14 -7.44 -13.43
CA LYS A 205 9.08 -8.46 -13.41
C LYS A 205 8.76 -8.95 -11.99
N ILE A 206 9.75 -9.15 -11.16
CA ILE A 206 9.57 -9.57 -9.77
C ILE A 206 9.08 -8.37 -8.95
N ALA A 207 9.66 -7.18 -9.15
CA ALA A 207 9.27 -5.97 -8.45
C ALA A 207 7.78 -5.63 -8.62
N ASP A 208 7.25 -5.76 -9.83
CA ASP A 208 5.82 -5.52 -10.15
C ASP A 208 4.88 -6.55 -9.50
N ARG A 209 5.39 -7.70 -9.08
CA ARG A 209 4.61 -8.70 -8.38
C ARG A 209 4.57 -8.52 -6.87
N ILE A 210 5.46 -7.71 -6.32
CA ILE A 210 5.51 -7.43 -4.89
C ILE A 210 4.45 -6.38 -4.53
N GLU A 211 3.67 -6.66 -3.50
CA GLU A 211 2.72 -5.72 -2.90
C GLU A 211 3.49 -4.74 -2.02
N TRP A 212 4.08 -3.72 -2.63
CA TRP A 212 4.85 -2.69 -1.93
C TRP A 212 3.98 -1.85 -1.01
N LYS A 213 2.80 -1.50 -1.46
CA LYS A 213 1.77 -0.79 -0.69
C LYS A 213 0.60 -1.73 -0.39
N THR A 214 0.06 -1.65 0.80
CA THR A 214 -1.10 -2.47 1.19
C THR A 214 -2.25 -2.30 0.20
N ASN A 215 -2.68 -3.41 -0.40
CA ASN A 215 -3.75 -3.49 -1.39
C ASN A 215 -3.43 -2.92 -2.79
N ASP A 216 -2.18 -2.72 -3.17
CA ASP A 216 -1.82 -2.31 -4.54
C ASP A 216 -2.03 -3.41 -5.60
N GLY A 217 -2.32 -4.62 -5.17
CA GLY A 217 -2.65 -5.73 -6.07
C GLY A 217 -1.51 -6.69 -6.35
N GLY A 218 -0.32 -6.45 -5.79
CA GLY A 218 0.81 -7.35 -5.91
C GLY A 218 0.49 -8.78 -5.45
N ALA A 219 0.95 -9.76 -6.20
CA ALA A 219 0.72 -11.18 -5.91
C ALA A 219 1.57 -11.71 -4.74
N VAL A 220 2.67 -11.02 -4.44
CA VAL A 220 3.64 -11.36 -3.40
C VAL A 220 3.58 -10.31 -2.29
N LYS A 221 3.26 -10.72 -1.08
CA LYS A 221 3.29 -9.79 0.06
C LYS A 221 4.71 -9.32 0.33
N VAL A 222 4.92 -8.00 0.53
CA VAL A 222 6.24 -7.43 0.84
C VAL A 222 6.90 -8.08 2.05
N GLN A 223 6.13 -8.59 2.99
CA GLN A 223 6.62 -9.35 4.15
C GLN A 223 7.46 -10.59 3.75
N ASN A 224 7.21 -11.17 2.57
CA ASN A 224 8.01 -12.30 2.08
C ASN A 224 9.39 -11.84 1.65
N LEU A 225 9.49 -10.68 0.99
CA LEU A 225 10.78 -10.09 0.64
C LEU A 225 11.54 -9.64 1.89
N ILE A 226 10.85 -8.96 2.84
CA ILE A 226 11.45 -8.53 4.10
C ILE A 226 11.93 -9.73 4.94
N ALA A 227 11.23 -10.85 4.89
CA ALA A 227 11.73 -12.06 5.54
C ALA A 227 13.08 -12.51 4.95
N LEU A 228 13.24 -12.48 3.64
CA LEU A 228 14.52 -12.79 2.98
C LEU A 228 15.58 -11.73 3.25
N SER A 229 15.23 -10.45 3.31
CA SER A 229 16.20 -9.37 3.58
C SER A 229 16.91 -9.53 4.93
N TRP A 230 16.33 -10.25 5.88
CA TRP A 230 16.97 -10.54 7.15
C TRP A 230 18.19 -11.45 7.04
N ILE A 231 18.40 -12.13 5.92
CA ILE A 231 19.62 -12.91 5.68
C ILE A 231 20.84 -11.97 5.67
N PRO A 232 20.93 -10.96 4.79
CA PRO A 232 22.04 -10.01 4.83
C PRO A 232 21.90 -8.95 5.94
N LEU A 233 20.71 -8.54 6.38
CA LEU A 233 20.55 -7.51 7.40
C LEU A 233 21.08 -7.91 8.77
N GLN A 234 21.22 -9.20 9.09
CA GLN A 234 21.84 -9.67 10.34
C GLN A 234 23.33 -9.33 10.41
N LEU A 235 23.95 -9.01 9.30
CA LEU A 235 25.38 -8.66 9.22
C LEU A 235 25.63 -7.16 9.42
N VAL A 236 24.57 -6.36 9.51
CA VAL A 236 24.65 -4.91 9.81
C VAL A 236 25.10 -4.71 11.25
N ASP A 237 26.01 -3.79 11.46
CA ASP A 237 26.49 -3.44 12.79
C ASP A 237 25.35 -2.95 13.71
N PRO A 238 25.50 -3.11 15.05
CA PRO A 238 24.51 -2.63 16.02
C PRO A 238 24.25 -1.13 15.89
N VAL A 239 22.97 -0.74 15.95
CA VAL A 239 22.50 0.65 15.76
C VAL A 239 21.74 1.15 16.99
N ARG A 240 21.66 2.47 17.16
CA ARG A 240 20.87 3.09 18.23
C ARG A 240 19.38 2.92 17.99
N GLU A 241 18.61 2.76 19.07
CA GLU A 241 17.16 2.72 18.95
C GLU A 241 16.57 4.13 18.75
N ALA A 242 15.57 4.26 17.89
CA ALA A 242 14.92 5.54 17.58
C ALA A 242 14.24 6.19 18.82
N LYS A 243 13.63 5.37 19.68
CA LYS A 243 12.87 5.84 20.86
C LYS A 243 13.73 6.02 22.11
N ASP A 244 14.88 5.39 22.16
CA ASP A 244 15.79 5.42 23.29
C ASP A 244 17.23 5.29 22.77
N PRO A 245 17.89 6.42 22.40
CA PRO A 245 19.22 6.39 21.80
C PRO A 245 20.33 5.81 22.69
N GLU A 246 20.08 5.59 23.98
CA GLU A 246 21.00 4.91 24.89
C GLU A 246 20.93 3.38 24.72
N LYS A 247 19.86 2.86 24.10
CA LYS A 247 19.72 1.45 23.78
C LYS A 247 20.24 1.15 22.40
N ILE A 248 20.86 -0.02 22.29
CA ILE A 248 21.39 -0.56 21.05
C ILE A 248 20.49 -1.68 20.56
N PHE A 249 20.13 -1.61 19.29
CA PHE A 249 19.53 -2.72 18.56
C PHE A 249 20.62 -3.46 17.80
N ASN A 250 20.74 -4.75 18.08
CA ASN A 250 21.71 -5.62 17.44
C ASN A 250 21.01 -6.52 16.40
N PRO A 251 21.17 -6.27 15.08
CA PRO A 251 20.56 -7.08 14.04
C PRO A 251 20.94 -8.55 14.08
N SER A 252 22.16 -8.89 14.54
CA SER A 252 22.63 -10.28 14.64
C SER A 252 21.85 -11.13 15.66
N GLU A 253 21.10 -10.51 16.58
CA GLU A 253 20.24 -11.21 17.54
C GLU A 253 18.86 -11.58 16.96
N PHE A 254 18.65 -11.34 15.67
CA PHE A 254 17.40 -11.69 14.99
C PHE A 254 17.14 -13.20 15.08
N ASN A 255 15.90 -13.57 15.42
CA ASN A 255 15.51 -14.97 15.44
C ASN A 255 15.14 -15.44 14.01
N GLU A 256 16.03 -16.21 13.42
CA GLU A 256 15.97 -16.74 12.05
C GLU A 256 14.69 -17.54 11.76
N THR A 257 14.13 -18.23 12.76
CA THR A 257 12.89 -18.98 12.57
C THR A 257 11.71 -18.11 12.18
N ASN A 258 11.77 -16.80 12.47
CA ASN A 258 10.73 -15.85 12.05
C ASN A 258 10.60 -15.73 10.53
N MET A 259 11.64 -15.99 9.76
CA MET A 259 11.59 -15.88 8.29
C MET A 259 10.57 -16.83 7.65
N TYR A 260 10.30 -17.98 8.27
CA TYR A 260 9.33 -18.94 7.76
C TYR A 260 8.12 -19.18 8.67
N SER A 261 8.21 -18.87 9.97
CA SER A 261 7.14 -19.11 10.93
C SER A 261 6.52 -17.83 11.53
N GLY A 262 7.17 -16.69 11.36
CA GLY A 262 6.78 -15.43 12.01
C GLY A 262 7.06 -14.18 11.17
N LYS A 263 6.66 -14.15 9.90
CA LYS A 263 6.96 -13.02 8.98
C LYS A 263 6.50 -11.65 9.48
N GLY A 264 5.48 -11.60 10.34
CA GLY A 264 5.09 -10.36 11.03
C GLY A 264 6.16 -9.84 11.99
N ASN A 265 6.93 -10.75 12.63
CA ASN A 265 8.07 -10.34 13.46
C ASN A 265 9.25 -9.86 12.61
N CYS A 266 9.47 -10.43 11.41
CA CYS A 266 10.45 -9.90 10.47
C CYS A 266 10.17 -8.44 10.14
N LEU A 267 8.93 -8.12 9.82
CA LEU A 267 8.50 -6.76 9.52
C LEU A 267 8.65 -5.81 10.73
N LYS A 268 8.35 -6.29 11.93
CA LYS A 268 8.50 -5.54 13.17
C LYS A 268 9.95 -5.17 13.48
N GLN A 269 10.85 -6.13 13.32
CA GLN A 269 12.29 -5.91 13.53
C GLN A 269 12.87 -5.05 12.39
N PHE A 270 12.35 -5.18 11.16
CA PHE A 270 12.72 -4.33 10.03
C PHE A 270 12.34 -2.86 10.31
N GLU A 271 11.12 -2.59 10.75
CA GLU A 271 10.69 -1.23 11.11
C GLU A 271 11.58 -0.67 12.24
N ARG A 272 11.92 -1.49 13.23
CA ARG A 272 12.81 -1.11 14.33
C ARG A 272 14.21 -0.72 13.82
N LEU A 273 14.80 -1.51 12.94
CA LEU A 273 16.10 -1.23 12.32
C LEU A 273 16.05 0.04 11.48
N MET A 274 15.08 0.13 10.55
CA MET A 274 14.94 1.27 9.63
C MET A 274 14.61 2.57 10.35
N SER A 275 13.96 2.54 11.52
CA SER A 275 13.64 3.74 12.28
C SER A 275 14.85 4.35 13.01
N SER A 276 15.94 3.60 13.15
CA SER A 276 17.18 4.08 13.80
C SER A 276 17.74 5.34 13.12
N PRO A 277 18.20 6.33 13.91
CA PRO A 277 18.88 7.51 13.37
C PRO A 277 20.23 7.20 12.69
N ASP A 278 20.80 6.00 12.95
CA ASP A 278 22.04 5.54 12.31
C ASP A 278 21.75 4.88 10.95
N VAL A 279 20.47 4.59 10.63
CA VAL A 279 20.04 3.90 9.42
C VAL A 279 19.33 4.82 8.46
N SER A 280 18.44 5.68 8.95
CA SER A 280 17.65 6.56 8.09
C SER A 280 17.50 7.97 8.66
N GLU A 281 17.39 8.93 7.76
CA GLU A 281 17.12 10.33 8.12
C GLU A 281 15.90 10.85 7.35
N LYS A 282 15.28 11.93 7.87
CA LYS A 282 14.14 12.57 7.21
C LYS A 282 14.56 13.24 5.91
N THR A 283 13.86 12.96 4.85
CA THR A 283 13.96 13.71 3.59
C THR A 283 13.45 15.15 3.80
N ALA A 284 14.15 16.14 3.29
CA ALA A 284 13.73 17.53 3.42
C ALA A 284 12.37 17.77 2.74
N GLY A 285 11.37 18.20 3.53
CA GLY A 285 10.04 18.56 3.02
C GLY A 285 9.05 17.41 2.85
N ASP A 286 9.41 16.20 3.28
CA ASP A 286 8.55 15.01 3.22
C ASP A 286 8.57 14.27 4.58
N TYR A 287 7.65 13.31 4.83
CA TYR A 287 7.76 12.37 5.94
C TYR A 287 8.69 11.21 5.65
N THR A 288 8.89 10.91 4.38
CA THR A 288 9.70 9.78 3.97
C THR A 288 11.10 9.92 4.54
N LYS A 289 11.72 8.80 4.77
CA LYS A 289 13.09 8.75 5.25
C LYS A 289 13.96 8.08 4.19
N ASP A 290 15.11 8.67 3.96
CA ASP A 290 16.13 8.11 3.11
C ASP A 290 17.07 7.22 3.92
N ILE A 291 17.45 6.08 3.38
CA ILE A 291 18.43 5.18 3.99
C ILE A 291 19.82 5.79 3.81
N ILE A 292 20.49 6.06 4.91
CA ILE A 292 21.85 6.64 4.93
C ILE A 292 22.93 5.63 5.28
N ASN A 293 22.55 4.48 5.83
CA ASN A 293 23.51 3.43 6.26
C ASN A 293 23.95 2.58 5.07
N GLU A 294 25.23 2.59 4.75
CA GLU A 294 25.80 1.88 3.61
C GLU A 294 25.76 0.35 3.74
N GLU A 295 25.80 -0.18 4.97
CA GLU A 295 25.68 -1.62 5.20
C GLU A 295 24.27 -2.10 4.92
N VAL A 296 23.25 -1.30 5.30
CA VAL A 296 21.85 -1.57 4.98
C VAL A 296 21.62 -1.51 3.46
N LYS A 297 22.20 -0.54 2.75
CA LYS A 297 22.13 -0.48 1.29
C LYS A 297 22.80 -1.70 0.65
N SER A 298 23.96 -2.11 1.16
CA SER A 298 24.64 -3.33 0.71
C SER A 298 23.78 -4.57 0.95
N ALA A 299 23.13 -4.66 2.12
CA ALA A 299 22.20 -5.74 2.42
C ALA A 299 20.98 -5.74 1.47
N PHE A 300 20.46 -4.56 1.10
CA PHE A 300 19.37 -4.44 0.13
C PHE A 300 19.83 -4.90 -1.27
N ASN A 301 21.05 -4.56 -1.69
CA ASN A 301 21.59 -5.04 -2.95
C ASN A 301 21.66 -6.57 -3.00
N ILE A 302 22.10 -7.23 -1.92
CA ILE A 302 22.06 -8.69 -1.82
C ILE A 302 20.61 -9.19 -1.85
N THR A 303 19.69 -8.50 -1.15
CA THR A 303 18.27 -8.87 -1.08
C THR A 303 17.63 -8.93 -2.46
N THR A 304 18.02 -8.08 -3.41
CA THR A 304 17.44 -8.09 -4.77
C THR A 304 17.64 -9.40 -5.52
N MET A 305 18.68 -10.14 -5.22
CA MET A 305 18.99 -11.44 -5.85
C MET A 305 18.27 -12.63 -5.18
N LEU A 306 17.84 -12.47 -3.92
CA LEU A 306 17.30 -13.58 -3.14
C LEU A 306 15.95 -14.13 -3.67
N PRO A 307 15.03 -13.34 -4.23
CA PRO A 307 13.80 -13.87 -4.84
C PRO A 307 14.05 -14.87 -5.98
N GLU A 308 15.01 -14.59 -6.85
CA GLU A 308 15.37 -15.50 -7.95
C GLU A 308 16.01 -16.78 -7.42
N LEU A 309 16.91 -16.66 -6.47
CA LEU A 309 17.53 -17.81 -5.81
C LEU A 309 16.48 -18.63 -5.05
N TYR A 310 15.51 -17.98 -4.42
CA TYR A 310 14.39 -18.66 -3.76
C TYR A 310 13.58 -19.50 -4.76
N ASP A 311 13.17 -18.92 -5.87
CA ASP A 311 12.42 -19.60 -6.92
C ASP A 311 13.22 -20.76 -7.55
N TYR A 312 14.53 -20.57 -7.70
CA TYR A 312 15.43 -21.62 -8.16
C TYR A 312 15.47 -22.82 -7.20
N ILE A 313 15.72 -22.57 -5.91
CA ILE A 313 15.73 -23.64 -4.88
C ILE A 313 14.36 -24.31 -4.80
N TYR A 314 13.28 -23.51 -4.82
CA TYR A 314 11.91 -24.00 -4.75
C TYR A 314 11.57 -25.02 -5.82
N THR A 315 12.11 -24.85 -7.02
CA THR A 315 11.87 -25.74 -8.17
C THR A 315 12.86 -26.89 -8.29
N HIS A 316 14.09 -26.75 -7.81
CA HIS A 316 15.17 -27.73 -8.03
C HIS A 316 15.43 -28.62 -6.80
N PHE A 317 15.14 -28.15 -5.60
CA PHE A 317 15.50 -28.86 -4.37
C PHE A 317 14.99 -30.30 -4.32
N ALA A 318 13.71 -30.51 -4.67
CA ALA A 318 13.12 -31.86 -4.67
C ALA A 318 13.88 -32.83 -5.61
N THR A 319 14.26 -32.36 -6.79
CA THR A 319 15.01 -33.17 -7.78
C THR A 319 16.42 -33.49 -7.28
N LEU A 320 17.13 -32.51 -6.74
CA LEU A 320 18.47 -32.69 -6.20
C LEU A 320 18.46 -33.61 -4.98
N TYR A 321 17.51 -33.44 -4.07
CA TYR A 321 17.37 -34.29 -2.90
C TYR A 321 17.08 -35.75 -3.26
N ASN A 322 16.21 -35.98 -4.24
CA ASN A 322 15.91 -37.34 -4.71
C ASN A 322 17.05 -37.97 -5.50
N GLY A 323 17.85 -37.15 -6.21
CA GLY A 323 19.06 -37.60 -6.92
C GLY A 323 20.19 -38.08 -5.99
N ASN A 324 20.10 -37.73 -4.69
CA ASN A 324 21.03 -38.18 -3.65
C ASN A 324 20.35 -39.24 -2.72
N ASP A 325 19.68 -40.21 -3.29
CA ASP A 325 18.98 -41.29 -2.58
C ASP A 325 17.86 -40.84 -1.62
N GLY A 326 17.42 -39.60 -1.76
CA GLY A 326 16.32 -39.02 -0.97
C GLY A 326 14.95 -39.45 -1.49
N SER A 327 13.93 -39.20 -0.67
CA SER A 327 12.52 -39.43 -1.02
C SER A 327 11.66 -38.23 -0.57
N PHE A 328 11.92 -37.07 -1.19
CA PHE A 328 11.34 -35.77 -0.78
C PHE A 328 9.81 -35.78 -0.70
N GLY A 329 9.15 -36.35 -1.69
CA GLY A 329 7.68 -36.45 -1.72
C GLY A 329 7.06 -37.34 -0.62
N ARG A 330 7.86 -38.15 0.09
CA ARG A 330 7.41 -38.97 1.23
C ARG A 330 7.38 -38.21 2.56
N ILE A 331 8.06 -37.05 2.63
CA ILE A 331 8.08 -36.20 3.82
C ILE A 331 6.65 -35.69 4.07
N ALA A 332 6.11 -35.86 5.29
CA ALA A 332 4.72 -35.58 5.61
C ALA A 332 4.31 -34.12 5.29
N ALA A 333 5.16 -33.13 5.63
CA ALA A 333 4.92 -31.71 5.34
C ALA A 333 4.88 -31.43 3.83
N VAL A 334 5.78 -32.04 3.06
CA VAL A 334 5.85 -31.92 1.59
C VAL A 334 4.63 -32.56 0.95
N LYS A 335 4.26 -33.77 1.38
CA LYS A 335 3.07 -34.48 0.88
C LYS A 335 1.81 -33.68 1.14
N LYS A 336 1.64 -33.14 2.34
CA LYS A 336 0.49 -32.27 2.71
C LYS A 336 0.43 -31.03 1.80
N LEU A 337 1.53 -30.33 1.61
CA LEU A 337 1.62 -29.14 0.78
C LEU A 337 1.26 -29.43 -0.67
N ASN A 338 1.82 -30.51 -1.24
CA ASN A 338 1.61 -30.84 -2.65
C ASN A 338 0.21 -31.39 -2.94
N ASN A 339 -0.43 -32.06 -2.00
CA ASN A 339 -1.82 -32.53 -2.12
C ASN A 339 -2.83 -31.37 -2.15
N THR A 340 -2.55 -30.26 -1.47
CA THR A 340 -3.45 -29.11 -1.39
C THR A 340 -3.30 -28.12 -2.56
N LYS A 341 -2.16 -28.12 -3.28
CA LYS A 341 -1.85 -27.13 -4.33
C LYS A 341 -1.79 -27.73 -5.75
N ASN A 342 -2.68 -28.62 -6.10
CA ASN A 342 -2.47 -29.56 -7.21
C ASN A 342 -2.77 -29.09 -8.64
N LYS A 343 -3.19 -27.84 -8.92
CA LYS A 343 -3.57 -27.52 -10.32
C LYS A 343 -2.77 -26.43 -11.02
N ASP A 344 -2.21 -25.47 -10.32
CA ASP A 344 -1.48 -24.37 -10.97
C ASP A 344 -0.26 -23.97 -10.12
N LYS A 345 0.73 -24.90 -10.05
CA LYS A 345 1.96 -24.60 -9.34
C LYS A 345 2.74 -23.50 -10.06
N LYS A 346 3.07 -22.46 -9.31
CA LYS A 346 3.89 -21.33 -9.78
C LYS A 346 4.99 -21.05 -8.79
N THR A 347 6.09 -20.50 -9.28
CA THR A 347 7.16 -19.98 -8.43
C THR A 347 6.62 -18.84 -7.55
N PRO A 348 7.07 -18.74 -6.30
CA PRO A 348 6.55 -17.75 -5.36
C PRO A 348 6.75 -16.31 -5.80
N PHE A 349 7.94 -15.94 -6.28
CA PHE A 349 8.27 -14.57 -6.64
C PHE A 349 8.03 -14.26 -8.12
N SER A 350 8.61 -14.98 -9.05
CA SER A 350 8.45 -14.71 -10.48
C SER A 350 7.10 -15.13 -11.05
N GLY A 351 6.39 -16.07 -10.37
CA GLY A 351 5.08 -16.57 -10.83
C GLY A 351 5.16 -17.48 -12.05
N ASP A 352 6.34 -18.00 -12.37
CA ASP A 352 6.55 -18.90 -13.49
C ASP A 352 5.88 -20.26 -13.25
N PRO A 353 5.29 -20.88 -14.28
CA PRO A 353 4.64 -22.17 -14.12
C PRO A 353 5.64 -23.27 -13.81
N ILE A 354 5.29 -24.16 -12.87
CA ILE A 354 6.10 -25.32 -12.47
C ILE A 354 5.44 -26.59 -13.03
N LYS A 355 6.25 -27.50 -13.55
CA LYS A 355 5.77 -28.81 -14.05
C LYS A 355 5.05 -29.56 -12.94
N SER A 356 3.98 -30.26 -13.27
CA SER A 356 3.08 -30.94 -12.32
C SER A 356 3.76 -32.05 -11.51
N ASP A 357 4.80 -32.67 -12.06
CA ASP A 357 5.58 -33.74 -11.43
C ASP A 357 6.59 -33.24 -10.38
N ILE A 358 6.90 -31.93 -10.36
CA ILE A 358 7.82 -31.36 -9.38
C ILE A 358 7.12 -31.15 -8.03
N ASN A 359 7.68 -31.73 -6.96
CA ASN A 359 7.23 -31.44 -5.61
C ASN A 359 7.78 -30.09 -5.15
N ILE A 360 6.89 -29.22 -4.69
CA ILE A 360 7.25 -27.91 -4.12
C ILE A 360 7.62 -28.06 -2.64
N SER A 361 8.52 -27.19 -2.17
CA SER A 361 9.07 -27.24 -0.83
C SER A 361 8.41 -26.21 0.11
N PRO A 362 8.15 -26.54 1.38
CA PRO A 362 7.80 -25.56 2.40
C PRO A 362 8.96 -24.59 2.68
N ASP A 363 8.64 -23.34 3.08
CA ASP A 363 9.64 -22.31 3.42
C ASP A 363 10.67 -22.80 4.46
N GLY A 364 10.23 -23.59 5.44
CA GLY A 364 11.11 -24.15 6.47
C GLY A 364 12.18 -25.13 5.98
N PHE A 365 12.10 -25.60 4.72
CA PHE A 365 13.16 -26.39 4.07
C PHE A 365 14.03 -25.53 3.15
N ILE A 366 13.51 -24.41 2.65
CA ILE A 366 14.23 -23.55 1.70
C ILE A 366 15.09 -22.54 2.46
N ILE A 367 14.51 -21.83 3.44
CA ILE A 367 15.21 -20.75 4.16
C ILE A 367 16.52 -21.22 4.82
N PRO A 368 16.60 -22.39 5.50
CA PRO A 368 17.87 -22.86 6.05
C PRO A 368 18.96 -23.12 4.99
N LEU A 369 18.61 -23.39 3.74
CA LEU A 369 19.59 -23.57 2.67
C LEU A 369 20.27 -22.26 2.29
N PHE A 370 19.60 -21.12 2.42
CA PHE A 370 20.21 -19.81 2.19
C PHE A 370 21.36 -19.51 3.15
N TYR A 371 21.32 -20.05 4.38
CA TYR A 371 22.39 -19.88 5.34
C TYR A 371 23.60 -20.77 5.04
N GLY A 372 23.42 -21.79 4.22
CA GLY A 372 24.51 -22.69 3.80
C GLY A 372 25.17 -22.25 2.50
N LEU A 373 24.62 -21.25 1.84
CA LEU A 373 25.10 -20.66 0.60
C LEU A 373 25.83 -19.35 0.87
#